data_2d9c945a446c5a3dba2d48daaccef43a
#
_entry.id   2d9c945a446c5a3dba2d48daaccef43a
#
_cell.length_a   1.000
_cell.length_b   1.000
_cell.length_c   1.000
_cell.angle_alpha   90.00
_cell.angle_beta   90.00
_cell.angle_gamma   90.00
#
_symmetry.space_group_name_H-M   'P 1'
#
loop_
_entity.id
_entity.type
_entity.pdbx_description
1 polymer ?
#
loop_
_entity_poly.entity_id
_entity_poly.type
_entity_poly.pdbx_seq_one_letter_code
_entity_poly.pdbx_strand_id
1 'polypeptide(L)'
;LVPVLILPFLTTLICGALMFAVIGKPVAFVINALQNWLIGLQGGSKFILGAIVGGMCGVDFGGPIGKTASLFANGLLVDGIYGPEAVKLVTCMIPPVGVTLSYILTRNKYTKAEKEAVKAAFPMGICMITEGVIPLAMNDPLRVIGSSVIATSIAGGLTMVLGIENYVTAGGWFIIPLSNKPMMMAAMVVLGGVIMGVILSLWKKVVTEDDSMDFGMEQENGESTTEGMTFENF
;
A
#
# COMPACT_ATOMS: atom_id res chain seq x y z
N LEU A 1 37.59 -3.82 6.89
CA LEU A 1 36.74 -4.30 7.99
C LEU A 1 35.84 -3.20 8.55
N VAL A 2 36.38 -1.96 8.74
CA VAL A 2 35.64 -0.84 9.32
C VAL A 2 34.39 -0.47 8.49
N PRO A 3 34.44 -0.20 7.17
CA PRO A 3 33.26 0.25 6.42
C PRO A 3 32.22 -0.86 6.19
N VAL A 4 32.65 -2.12 6.15
CA VAL A 4 31.75 -3.24 5.79
C VAL A 4 31.09 -3.90 7.01
N LEU A 5 31.73 -3.89 8.16
CA LEU A 5 31.26 -4.60 9.35
C LEU A 5 30.93 -3.64 10.51
N ILE A 6 31.85 -2.74 10.84
CA ILE A 6 31.70 -1.87 12.02
C ILE A 6 30.66 -0.79 11.77
N LEU A 7 30.65 -0.16 10.59
CA LEU A 7 29.75 0.94 10.27
C LEU A 7 28.29 0.48 10.20
N PRO A 8 27.90 -0.61 9.48
CA PRO A 8 26.53 -1.11 9.50
C PRO A 8 26.09 -1.59 10.89
N PHE A 9 26.99 -2.23 11.66
CA PHE A 9 26.66 -2.68 13.01
C PHE A 9 26.40 -1.51 13.96
N LEU A 10 27.25 -0.48 13.93
CA LEU A 10 27.12 0.68 14.80
C LEU A 10 25.89 1.53 14.44
N THR A 11 25.64 1.73 13.15
CA THR A 11 24.45 2.47 12.67
C THR A 11 23.16 1.73 13.05
N THR A 12 23.09 0.42 12.87
CA THR A 12 21.93 -0.37 13.25
C THR A 12 21.68 -0.33 14.76
N LEU A 13 22.75 -0.43 15.56
CA LEU A 13 22.66 -0.37 17.03
C LEU A 13 22.18 1.00 17.51
N ILE A 14 22.76 2.08 16.98
CA ILE A 14 22.38 3.47 17.33
C ILE A 14 20.96 3.76 16.88
N CYS A 15 20.60 3.46 15.63
CA CYS A 15 19.25 3.63 15.12
C CYS A 15 18.22 2.81 15.90
N GLY A 16 18.53 1.56 16.21
CA GLY A 16 17.68 0.70 17.03
C GLY A 16 17.47 1.24 18.44
N ALA A 17 18.53 1.70 19.09
CA ALA A 17 18.46 2.31 20.41
C ALA A 17 17.64 3.63 20.40
N LEU A 18 17.86 4.50 19.41
CA LEU A 18 17.09 5.73 19.24
C LEU A 18 15.61 5.44 18.94
N MET A 19 15.32 4.50 18.06
CA MET A 19 13.95 4.08 17.76
C MET A 19 13.26 3.56 19.03
N PHE A 20 13.91 2.72 19.81
CA PHE A 20 13.33 2.19 21.04
C PHE A 20 13.14 3.26 22.11
N ALA A 21 14.12 4.13 22.32
CA ALA A 21 14.09 5.13 23.39
C ALA A 21 13.15 6.32 23.08
N VAL A 22 13.11 6.78 21.82
CA VAL A 22 12.40 8.02 21.42
C VAL A 22 11.05 7.70 20.78
N ILE A 23 11.00 6.77 19.84
CA ILE A 23 9.81 6.52 19.02
C ILE A 23 8.95 5.39 19.59
N GLY A 24 9.55 4.40 20.25
CA GLY A 24 8.84 3.22 20.75
C GLY A 24 7.71 3.55 21.73
N LYS A 25 7.92 4.47 22.66
CA LYS A 25 6.90 4.87 23.64
C LYS A 25 5.71 5.62 23.01
N PRO A 26 5.90 6.66 22.18
CA PRO A 26 4.79 7.32 21.49
C PRO A 26 4.01 6.38 20.56
N VAL A 27 4.70 5.51 19.82
CA VAL A 27 4.05 4.54 18.93
C VAL A 27 3.26 3.52 19.73
N ALA A 28 3.83 2.97 20.80
CA ALA A 28 3.10 2.05 21.69
C ALA A 28 1.87 2.71 22.31
N PHE A 29 1.96 3.99 22.71
CA PHE A 29 0.80 4.72 23.22
C PHE A 29 -0.30 4.87 22.18
N VAL A 30 0.04 5.23 20.93
CA VAL A 30 -0.93 5.36 19.83
C VAL A 30 -1.56 4.00 19.50
N ILE A 31 -0.75 2.93 19.44
CA ILE A 31 -1.25 1.57 19.20
C ILE A 31 -2.22 1.16 20.31
N ASN A 32 -1.84 1.33 21.57
CA ASN A 32 -2.70 0.97 22.71
C ASN A 32 -4.00 1.82 22.76
N ALA A 33 -3.91 3.12 22.45
CA ALA A 33 -5.08 3.98 22.37
C ALA A 33 -6.05 3.54 21.26
N LEU A 34 -5.50 3.19 20.09
CA LEU A 34 -6.26 2.64 18.96
C LEU A 34 -6.84 1.26 19.30
N GLN A 35 -6.09 0.37 19.95
CA GLN A 35 -6.59 -0.93 20.40
C GLN A 35 -7.77 -0.79 21.38
N ASN A 36 -7.64 0.06 22.39
CA ASN A 36 -8.70 0.30 23.36
C ASN A 36 -9.95 0.92 22.72
N TRP A 37 -9.75 1.85 21.78
CA TRP A 37 -10.84 2.43 21.00
C TRP A 37 -11.54 1.38 20.13
N LEU A 38 -10.78 0.48 19.52
CA LEU A 38 -11.25 -0.64 18.71
C LEU A 38 -12.10 -1.64 19.48
N ILE A 39 -11.63 -2.05 20.66
CA ILE A 39 -12.34 -2.99 21.53
C ILE A 39 -13.69 -2.38 21.95
N GLY A 40 -13.75 -1.04 22.10
CA GLY A 40 -14.99 -0.30 22.39
C GLY A 40 -15.97 -0.18 21.22
N LEU A 41 -15.54 -0.49 19.98
CA LEU A 41 -16.35 -0.33 18.79
C LEU A 41 -17.24 -1.56 18.53
N GLN A 42 -18.51 -1.49 18.94
CA GLN A 42 -19.49 -2.51 18.58
C GLN A 42 -20.49 -1.97 17.54
N GLY A 43 -20.77 -2.75 16.49
CA GLY A 43 -21.79 -2.42 15.50
C GLY A 43 -21.35 -1.46 14.38
N GLY A 44 -22.04 -0.35 14.17
CA GLY A 44 -21.81 0.60 13.07
C GLY A 44 -20.42 1.23 13.05
N SER A 45 -19.74 1.23 14.16
CA SER A 45 -18.37 1.71 14.30
C SER A 45 -17.32 0.80 13.63
N LYS A 46 -17.64 -0.47 13.34
CA LYS A 46 -16.74 -1.40 12.62
C LYS A 46 -16.43 -0.92 11.21
N PHE A 47 -17.43 -0.32 10.52
CA PHE A 47 -17.21 0.24 9.19
C PHE A 47 -16.15 1.35 9.22
N ILE A 48 -16.28 2.29 10.17
CA ILE A 48 -15.37 3.43 10.31
C ILE A 48 -13.93 2.96 10.53
N LEU A 49 -13.75 1.97 11.40
CA LEU A 49 -12.45 1.39 11.63
C LEU A 49 -11.85 0.76 10.40
N GLY A 50 -12.61 -0.12 9.74
CA GLY A 50 -12.19 -0.76 8.50
C GLY A 50 -11.89 0.26 7.40
N ALA A 51 -12.65 1.35 7.33
CA ALA A 51 -12.43 2.44 6.39
C ALA A 51 -11.14 3.23 6.71
N ILE A 52 -10.83 3.48 7.99
CA ILE A 52 -9.60 4.18 8.39
C ILE A 52 -8.38 3.30 8.09
N VAL A 53 -8.38 2.05 8.57
CA VAL A 53 -7.26 1.11 8.32
C VAL A 53 -7.07 0.89 6.83
N GLY A 54 -8.16 0.70 6.08
CA GLY A 54 -8.12 0.54 4.64
C GLY A 54 -7.59 1.77 3.92
N GLY A 55 -8.05 2.97 4.30
CA GLY A 55 -7.57 4.23 3.76
C GLY A 55 -6.08 4.45 4.01
N MET A 56 -5.59 4.14 5.22
CA MET A 56 -4.16 4.19 5.55
C MET A 56 -3.31 3.28 4.64
N CYS A 57 -3.80 2.08 4.34
CA CYS A 57 -3.12 1.17 3.41
C CYS A 57 -3.11 1.70 1.96
N GLY A 58 -4.11 2.51 1.58
CA GLY A 58 -4.26 3.05 0.23
C GLY A 58 -3.50 4.36 -0.03
N VAL A 59 -2.94 5.02 1.00
CA VAL A 59 -2.31 6.35 0.87
C VAL A 59 -0.92 6.28 0.26
N ASP A 60 -0.08 5.38 0.73
CA ASP A 60 1.38 5.42 0.50
C ASP A 60 1.97 4.14 -0.10
N PHE A 61 1.11 3.20 -0.53
CA PHE A 61 1.49 1.96 -1.23
C PHE A 61 2.63 1.18 -0.57
N GLY A 62 2.58 1.01 0.75
CA GLY A 62 3.59 0.29 1.52
C GLY A 62 4.58 1.19 2.27
N GLY A 63 4.37 2.51 2.26
CA GLY A 63 5.14 3.48 3.03
C GLY A 63 4.80 3.49 4.53
N PRO A 64 5.21 4.56 5.26
CA PRO A 64 5.11 4.59 6.73
C PRO A 64 3.68 4.52 7.26
N ILE A 65 2.70 5.13 6.57
CA ILE A 65 1.29 5.13 6.99
C ILE A 65 0.70 3.72 6.85
N GLY A 66 0.91 3.08 5.69
CA GLY A 66 0.48 1.70 5.44
C GLY A 66 1.18 0.69 6.35
N LYS A 67 2.48 0.89 6.65
CA LYS A 67 3.20 0.04 7.62
C LYS A 67 2.65 0.20 9.03
N THR A 68 2.25 1.40 9.45
CA THR A 68 1.61 1.63 10.76
C THR A 68 0.27 0.88 10.85
N ALA A 69 -0.56 0.95 9.81
CA ALA A 69 -1.80 0.18 9.73
C ALA A 69 -1.54 -1.34 9.77
N SER A 70 -0.48 -1.79 9.08
CA SER A 70 -0.07 -3.21 9.09
C SER A 70 0.39 -3.68 10.47
N LEU A 71 1.23 -2.89 11.15
CA LEU A 71 1.69 -3.22 12.51
C LEU A 71 0.54 -3.26 13.51
N PHE A 72 -0.41 -2.33 13.38
CA PHE A 72 -1.63 -2.32 14.17
C PHE A 72 -2.47 -3.59 13.96
N ALA A 73 -2.73 -3.97 12.70
CA ALA A 73 -3.48 -5.18 12.38
C ALA A 73 -2.78 -6.45 12.88
N ASN A 74 -1.46 -6.54 12.69
CA ASN A 74 -0.64 -7.65 13.18
C ASN A 74 -0.62 -7.74 14.72
N GLY A 75 -0.61 -6.59 15.41
CA GLY A 75 -0.70 -6.56 16.88
C GLY A 75 -2.02 -7.15 17.37
N LEU A 76 -3.12 -6.77 16.76
CA LEU A 76 -4.45 -7.31 17.10
C LEU A 76 -4.61 -8.80 16.77
N LEU A 77 -3.91 -9.28 15.74
CA LEU A 77 -3.88 -10.71 15.40
C LEU A 77 -3.35 -11.56 16.56
N VAL A 78 -2.32 -11.05 17.26
CA VAL A 78 -1.76 -11.73 18.45
C VAL A 78 -2.78 -11.80 19.59
N ASP A 79 -3.64 -10.78 19.70
CA ASP A 79 -4.71 -10.71 20.69
C ASP A 79 -5.98 -11.49 20.27
N GLY A 80 -5.93 -12.21 19.13
CA GLY A 80 -7.05 -13.00 18.63
C GLY A 80 -8.13 -12.19 17.90
N ILE A 81 -7.83 -10.97 17.48
CA ILE A 81 -8.72 -10.08 16.72
C ILE A 81 -8.32 -10.09 15.25
N TYR A 82 -9.00 -10.86 14.42
CA TYR A 82 -8.62 -11.21 13.05
C TYR A 82 -9.20 -10.27 11.98
N GLY A 83 -10.23 -9.50 12.30
CA GLY A 83 -10.91 -8.61 11.35
C GLY A 83 -10.00 -7.55 10.70
N PRO A 84 -9.25 -6.75 11.49
CA PRO A 84 -8.34 -5.74 10.95
C PRO A 84 -7.24 -6.31 10.06
N GLU A 85 -6.82 -7.54 10.31
CA GLU A 85 -5.86 -8.25 9.46
C GLU A 85 -6.47 -8.54 8.07
N ALA A 86 -7.70 -9.03 8.02
CA ALA A 86 -8.41 -9.22 6.76
C ALA A 86 -8.59 -7.90 5.98
N VAL A 87 -8.87 -6.80 6.68
CA VAL A 87 -8.95 -5.46 6.07
C VAL A 87 -7.62 -5.07 5.42
N LYS A 88 -6.50 -5.18 6.16
CA LYS A 88 -5.16 -4.90 5.64
C LYS A 88 -4.87 -5.70 4.37
N LEU A 89 -5.12 -7.01 4.42
CA LEU A 89 -4.84 -7.90 3.30
C LEU A 89 -5.66 -7.55 2.05
N VAL A 90 -6.98 -7.34 2.21
CA VAL A 90 -7.87 -6.93 1.12
C VAL A 90 -7.40 -5.60 0.52
N THR A 91 -7.17 -4.61 1.36
CA THR A 91 -6.88 -3.24 0.90
C THR A 91 -5.49 -3.10 0.28
N CYS A 92 -4.50 -3.86 0.71
CA CYS A 92 -3.20 -3.90 0.05
C CYS A 92 -3.24 -4.54 -1.35
N MET A 93 -4.18 -5.43 -1.63
CA MET A 93 -4.33 -6.04 -2.97
C MET A 93 -5.10 -5.14 -3.96
N ILE A 94 -5.84 -4.12 -3.48
CA ILE A 94 -6.69 -3.28 -4.31
C ILE A 94 -5.90 -2.37 -5.27
N PRO A 95 -4.87 -1.61 -4.87
CA PRO A 95 -4.22 -0.64 -5.74
C PRO A 95 -3.63 -1.25 -7.03
N PRO A 96 -2.88 -2.35 -7.00
CA PRO A 96 -2.38 -2.98 -8.22
C PRO A 96 -3.49 -3.46 -9.17
N VAL A 97 -4.58 -4.01 -8.61
CA VAL A 97 -5.74 -4.44 -9.40
C VAL A 97 -6.45 -3.23 -10.01
N GLY A 98 -6.63 -2.16 -9.22
CA GLY A 98 -7.29 -0.93 -9.65
C GLY A 98 -6.56 -0.20 -10.77
N VAL A 99 -5.23 -0.04 -10.67
CA VAL A 99 -4.45 0.61 -11.75
C VAL A 99 -4.46 -0.24 -13.02
N THR A 100 -4.41 -1.56 -12.88
CA THR A 100 -4.49 -2.48 -14.02
C THR A 100 -5.83 -2.38 -14.73
N LEU A 101 -6.92 -2.36 -13.97
CA LEU A 101 -8.26 -2.20 -14.54
C LEU A 101 -8.43 -0.83 -15.19
N SER A 102 -7.96 0.24 -14.57
CA SER A 102 -7.96 1.58 -15.16
C SER A 102 -7.19 1.62 -16.49
N TYR A 103 -6.03 0.97 -16.56
CA TYR A 103 -5.26 0.85 -17.79
C TYR A 103 -6.03 0.08 -18.88
N ILE A 104 -6.71 -1.00 -18.54
CA ILE A 104 -7.52 -1.77 -19.51
C ILE A 104 -8.67 -0.89 -20.06
N LEU A 105 -9.33 -0.11 -19.20
CA LEU A 105 -10.45 0.76 -19.58
C LEU A 105 -10.02 1.97 -20.41
N THR A 106 -8.85 2.56 -20.11
CA THR A 106 -8.43 3.86 -20.67
C THR A 106 -6.95 3.87 -21.09
N ARG A 107 -6.56 2.97 -21.98
CA ARG A 107 -5.18 2.82 -22.48
C ARG A 107 -4.53 4.09 -23.01
N ASN A 108 -5.33 5.00 -23.58
CA ASN A 108 -4.87 6.25 -24.20
C ASN A 108 -4.46 7.32 -23.18
N LYS A 109 -4.75 7.11 -21.90
CA LYS A 109 -4.42 8.05 -20.82
C LYS A 109 -3.10 7.71 -20.11
N TYR A 110 -2.38 6.71 -20.57
CA TYR A 110 -1.16 6.22 -19.95
C TYR A 110 0.05 6.42 -20.87
N THR A 111 1.14 6.97 -20.34
CA THR A 111 2.44 7.08 -21.03
C THR A 111 3.04 5.70 -21.28
N LYS A 112 4.08 5.63 -22.11
CA LYS A 112 4.80 4.37 -22.38
C LYS A 112 5.40 3.80 -21.08
N ALA A 113 6.03 4.65 -20.26
CA ALA A 113 6.60 4.26 -18.96
C ALA A 113 5.54 3.74 -17.99
N GLU A 114 4.41 4.44 -17.87
CA GLU A 114 3.28 4.00 -17.01
C GLU A 114 2.71 2.66 -17.46
N LYS A 115 2.64 2.38 -18.77
CA LYS A 115 2.17 1.09 -19.31
C LYS A 115 3.06 -0.06 -18.85
N GLU A 116 4.37 0.12 -18.85
CA GLU A 116 5.31 -0.89 -18.37
C GLU A 116 5.21 -1.05 -16.84
N ALA A 117 5.07 0.06 -16.10
CA ALA A 117 4.85 0.01 -14.66
C ALA A 117 3.57 -0.76 -14.29
N VAL A 118 2.45 -0.55 -15.01
CA VAL A 118 1.20 -1.30 -14.76
C VAL A 118 1.36 -2.78 -15.04
N LYS A 119 2.07 -3.17 -16.11
CA LYS A 119 2.33 -4.57 -16.42
C LYS A 119 3.11 -5.28 -15.30
N ALA A 120 4.03 -4.57 -14.66
CA ALA A 120 4.79 -5.07 -13.52
C ALA A 120 3.94 -5.06 -12.23
N ALA A 121 3.11 -4.03 -12.02
CA ALA A 121 2.31 -3.87 -10.81
C ALA A 121 1.28 -5.00 -10.61
N PHE A 122 0.70 -5.55 -11.68
CA PHE A 122 -0.31 -6.59 -11.56
C PHE A 122 0.22 -7.89 -10.94
N PRO A 123 1.29 -8.52 -11.46
CA PRO A 123 1.85 -9.72 -10.82
C PRO A 123 2.41 -9.43 -9.43
N MET A 124 2.97 -8.25 -9.19
CA MET A 124 3.37 -7.83 -7.85
C MET A 124 2.18 -7.78 -6.89
N GLY A 125 1.03 -7.27 -7.34
CA GLY A 125 -0.20 -7.21 -6.57
C GLY A 125 -0.76 -8.56 -6.17
N ILE A 126 -0.57 -9.60 -6.99
CA ILE A 126 -0.92 -10.98 -6.64
C ILE A 126 -0.12 -11.43 -5.40
N CYS A 127 1.12 -11.00 -5.28
CA CYS A 127 1.98 -11.28 -4.13
C CYS A 127 1.82 -10.27 -2.98
N MET A 128 0.82 -9.36 -3.03
CA MET A 128 0.59 -8.29 -2.04
C MET A 128 1.70 -7.21 -2.03
N ILE A 129 2.44 -7.04 -3.12
CA ILE A 129 3.45 -5.99 -3.25
C ILE A 129 2.78 -4.76 -3.88
N THR A 130 2.53 -3.75 -3.06
CA THR A 130 1.82 -2.51 -3.47
C THR A 130 2.75 -1.47 -4.10
N GLU A 131 4.04 -1.62 -3.86
CA GLU A 131 5.10 -0.70 -4.32
C GLU A 131 5.15 -0.59 -5.85
N GLY A 132 4.66 -1.57 -6.59
CA GLY A 132 4.54 -1.51 -8.06
C GLY A 132 3.63 -0.38 -8.58
N VAL A 133 2.80 0.22 -7.71
CA VAL A 133 1.95 1.37 -8.05
C VAL A 133 2.68 2.71 -7.87
N ILE A 134 3.80 2.73 -7.15
CA ILE A 134 4.54 3.97 -6.83
C ILE A 134 4.90 4.79 -8.07
N PRO A 135 5.43 4.21 -9.19
CA PRO A 135 5.76 5.01 -10.36
C PRO A 135 4.55 5.76 -10.95
N LEU A 136 3.36 5.15 -10.89
CA LEU A 136 2.14 5.82 -11.34
C LEU A 136 1.69 6.91 -10.37
N ALA A 137 1.87 6.68 -9.06
CA ALA A 137 1.55 7.65 -8.03
C ALA A 137 2.50 8.85 -8.04
N MET A 138 3.74 8.67 -8.45
CA MET A 138 4.69 9.78 -8.61
C MET A 138 4.31 10.70 -9.77
N ASN A 139 3.80 10.14 -10.88
CA ASN A 139 3.38 10.92 -12.03
C ASN A 139 2.06 11.69 -11.80
N ASP A 140 1.11 11.10 -11.09
CA ASP A 140 -0.20 11.69 -10.83
C ASP A 140 -0.67 11.37 -9.41
N PRO A 141 -0.02 11.97 -8.38
CA PRO A 141 -0.25 11.59 -7.00
C PRO A 141 -1.70 11.81 -6.55
N LEU A 142 -2.27 12.94 -6.89
CA LEU A 142 -3.63 13.29 -6.44
C LEU A 142 -4.70 12.31 -6.94
N ARG A 143 -4.59 11.87 -8.20
CA ARG A 143 -5.60 11.00 -8.79
C ARG A 143 -5.38 9.54 -8.40
N VAL A 144 -4.14 9.08 -8.42
CA VAL A 144 -3.80 7.68 -8.07
C VAL A 144 -4.02 7.45 -6.58
N ILE A 145 -3.49 8.30 -5.71
CA ILE A 145 -3.66 8.18 -4.26
C ILE A 145 -5.13 8.42 -3.87
N GLY A 146 -5.76 9.47 -4.41
CA GLY A 146 -7.16 9.78 -4.09
C GLY A 146 -8.13 8.65 -4.47
N SER A 147 -7.98 8.08 -5.66
CA SER A 147 -8.81 6.92 -6.08
C SER A 147 -8.53 5.68 -5.24
N SER A 148 -7.27 5.45 -4.88
CA SER A 148 -6.86 4.36 -4.01
C SER A 148 -7.49 4.49 -2.62
N VAL A 149 -7.33 5.63 -1.96
CA VAL A 149 -7.87 5.87 -0.61
C VAL A 149 -9.39 5.69 -0.57
N ILE A 150 -10.12 6.22 -1.55
CA ILE A 150 -11.58 6.04 -1.62
C ILE A 150 -11.93 4.57 -1.73
N ALA A 151 -11.32 3.85 -2.66
CA ALA A 151 -11.61 2.45 -2.91
C ALA A 151 -11.24 1.55 -1.71
N THR A 152 -10.06 1.76 -1.14
CA THR A 152 -9.57 0.98 0.00
C THR A 152 -10.35 1.27 1.28
N SER A 153 -10.79 2.52 1.49
CA SER A 153 -11.65 2.88 2.63
C SER A 153 -13.02 2.19 2.53
N ILE A 154 -13.65 2.22 1.36
CA ILE A 154 -14.96 1.56 1.17
C ILE A 154 -14.83 0.04 1.33
N ALA A 155 -13.87 -0.56 0.64
CA ALA A 155 -13.67 -2.02 0.70
C ALA A 155 -13.24 -2.48 2.10
N GLY A 156 -12.37 -1.73 2.78
CA GLY A 156 -11.96 -2.01 4.15
C GLY A 156 -13.10 -1.93 5.14
N GLY A 157 -13.94 -0.88 5.04
CA GLY A 157 -15.13 -0.74 5.84
C GLY A 157 -16.11 -1.91 5.66
N LEU A 158 -16.39 -2.29 4.42
CA LEU A 158 -17.24 -3.44 4.10
C LEU A 158 -16.66 -4.76 4.58
N THR A 159 -15.36 -4.98 4.41
CA THR A 159 -14.65 -6.17 4.90
C THR A 159 -14.87 -6.37 6.41
N MET A 160 -14.76 -5.29 7.17
CA MET A 160 -14.95 -5.32 8.62
C MET A 160 -16.40 -5.58 9.04
N VAL A 161 -17.36 -4.95 8.33
CA VAL A 161 -18.81 -5.14 8.59
C VAL A 161 -19.25 -6.55 8.25
N LEU A 162 -18.76 -7.12 7.16
CA LEU A 162 -19.07 -8.49 6.73
C LEU A 162 -18.45 -9.56 7.65
N GLY A 163 -17.60 -9.15 8.61
CA GLY A 163 -16.92 -10.06 9.52
C GLY A 163 -16.03 -11.04 8.76
N ILE A 164 -15.28 -10.54 7.79
CA ILE A 164 -14.24 -11.31 7.12
C ILE A 164 -13.02 -11.31 8.03
N GLU A 165 -12.48 -12.49 8.27
CA GLU A 165 -11.31 -12.71 9.13
C GLU A 165 -10.24 -13.47 8.37
N ASN A 166 -9.00 -13.15 8.62
CA ASN A 166 -7.86 -13.89 8.10
C ASN A 166 -6.82 -14.11 9.20
N TYR A 167 -6.21 -15.28 9.21
CA TYR A 167 -5.33 -15.75 10.28
C TYR A 167 -3.84 -15.67 9.90
N VAL A 168 -3.54 -15.15 8.69
CA VAL A 168 -2.20 -15.10 8.13
C VAL A 168 -1.83 -13.64 7.82
N THR A 169 -0.60 -13.24 8.13
CA THR A 169 -0.13 -11.86 8.08
C THR A 169 0.28 -11.37 6.67
N ALA A 170 0.58 -12.26 5.74
CA ALA A 170 1.01 -11.91 4.39
C ALA A 170 0.82 -13.09 3.42
N GLY A 171 0.80 -12.81 2.11
CA GLY A 171 0.76 -13.84 1.07
C GLY A 171 -0.14 -13.52 -0.13
N GLY A 172 -0.74 -12.34 -0.17
CA GLY A 172 -1.52 -11.88 -1.32
C GLY A 172 -2.73 -12.76 -1.62
N TRP A 173 -2.95 -13.08 -2.88
CA TRP A 173 -4.10 -13.88 -3.32
C TRP A 173 -4.04 -15.33 -2.84
N PHE A 174 -2.84 -15.85 -2.54
CA PHE A 174 -2.65 -17.22 -2.08
C PHE A 174 -3.24 -17.49 -0.69
N ILE A 175 -3.45 -16.46 0.11
CA ILE A 175 -4.03 -16.59 1.46
C ILE A 175 -5.55 -16.41 1.50
N ILE A 176 -6.18 -16.04 0.39
CA ILE A 176 -7.64 -15.90 0.33
C ILE A 176 -8.36 -17.18 0.78
N PRO A 177 -7.93 -18.39 0.38
CA PRO A 177 -8.54 -19.64 0.85
C PRO A 177 -8.43 -19.90 2.35
N LEU A 178 -7.47 -19.25 3.05
CA LEU A 178 -7.27 -19.39 4.49
C LEU A 178 -8.16 -18.45 5.32
N SER A 179 -8.97 -17.61 4.67
CA SER A 179 -9.95 -16.75 5.33
C SER A 179 -11.17 -17.57 5.80
N ASN A 180 -11.88 -17.06 6.82
CA ASN A 180 -13.17 -17.61 7.22
C ASN A 180 -14.24 -17.53 6.11
N LYS A 181 -14.11 -16.57 5.18
CA LYS A 181 -15.04 -16.31 4.07
C LYS A 181 -14.29 -16.04 2.75
N PRO A 182 -13.67 -17.06 2.13
CA PRO A 182 -12.79 -16.85 0.97
C PRO A 182 -13.45 -16.13 -0.20
N MET A 183 -14.66 -16.54 -0.56
CA MET A 183 -15.40 -15.93 -1.68
C MET A 183 -15.73 -14.45 -1.44
N MET A 184 -16.09 -14.10 -0.18
CA MET A 184 -16.34 -12.71 0.17
C MET A 184 -15.05 -11.88 0.18
N MET A 185 -13.95 -12.45 0.66
CA MET A 185 -12.65 -11.80 0.63
C MET A 185 -12.20 -11.49 -0.81
N ALA A 186 -12.29 -12.48 -1.71
CA ALA A 186 -12.02 -12.27 -3.13
C ALA A 186 -12.94 -11.21 -3.75
N ALA A 187 -14.24 -11.26 -3.44
CA ALA A 187 -15.21 -10.28 -3.92
C ALA A 187 -14.87 -8.86 -3.46
N MET A 188 -14.38 -8.67 -2.22
CA MET A 188 -13.97 -7.35 -1.73
C MET A 188 -12.73 -6.82 -2.43
N VAL A 189 -11.75 -7.66 -2.75
CA VAL A 189 -10.57 -7.27 -3.54
C VAL A 189 -10.99 -6.83 -4.95
N VAL A 190 -11.86 -7.60 -5.61
CA VAL A 190 -12.37 -7.28 -6.94
C VAL A 190 -13.21 -6.00 -6.90
N LEU A 191 -14.13 -5.87 -5.95
CA LEU A 191 -14.96 -4.69 -5.78
C LEU A 191 -14.13 -3.43 -5.59
N GLY A 192 -13.16 -3.47 -4.67
CA GLY A 192 -12.25 -2.34 -4.43
C GLY A 192 -11.43 -2.01 -5.65
N GLY A 193 -10.91 -3.03 -6.36
CA GLY A 193 -10.20 -2.86 -7.63
C GLY A 193 -11.07 -2.20 -8.71
N VAL A 194 -12.33 -2.60 -8.83
CA VAL A 194 -13.30 -1.99 -9.76
C VAL A 194 -13.58 -0.54 -9.38
N ILE A 195 -13.84 -0.25 -8.11
CA ILE A 195 -14.07 1.12 -7.63
C ILE A 195 -12.87 2.01 -7.96
N MET A 196 -11.66 1.58 -7.60
CA MET A 196 -10.44 2.33 -7.89
C MET A 196 -10.22 2.48 -9.40
N GLY A 197 -10.36 1.40 -10.16
CA GLY A 197 -10.16 1.38 -11.60
C GLY A 197 -11.11 2.35 -12.34
N VAL A 198 -12.39 2.37 -11.96
CA VAL A 198 -13.38 3.28 -12.53
C VAL A 198 -13.09 4.73 -12.15
N ILE A 199 -12.88 5.02 -10.86
CA ILE A 199 -12.57 6.38 -10.39
C ILE A 199 -11.30 6.90 -11.09
N LEU A 200 -10.24 6.13 -11.14
CA LEU A 200 -8.99 6.52 -11.77
C LEU A 200 -9.15 6.71 -13.29
N SER A 201 -9.90 5.83 -13.97
CA SER A 201 -10.16 5.95 -15.41
C SER A 201 -10.91 7.21 -15.78
N LEU A 202 -11.85 7.65 -14.92
CA LEU A 202 -12.60 8.89 -15.11
C LEU A 202 -11.74 10.12 -14.76
N TRP A 203 -10.95 10.05 -13.72
CA TRP A 203 -10.19 11.19 -13.19
C TRP A 203 -8.88 11.46 -13.94
N LYS A 204 -8.23 10.42 -14.46
CA LYS A 204 -6.96 10.56 -15.18
C LYS A 204 -7.14 11.34 -16.46
N LYS A 205 -6.29 12.36 -16.68
CA LYS A 205 -6.29 13.16 -17.91
C LYS A 205 -5.69 12.36 -19.08
N VAL A 206 -6.05 12.76 -20.28
CA VAL A 206 -5.40 12.25 -21.50
C VAL A 206 -3.98 12.80 -21.53
N VAL A 207 -3.02 11.92 -21.75
CA VAL A 207 -1.60 12.31 -21.89
C VAL A 207 -1.42 12.92 -23.28
N THR A 208 -0.88 14.16 -23.34
CA THR A 208 -0.40 14.80 -24.57
C THR A 208 1.04 14.35 -24.83
N GLU A 209 1.47 14.35 -26.10
CA GLU A 209 2.84 13.92 -26.48
C GLU A 209 3.94 14.74 -25.80
N ASP A 210 3.67 16.01 -25.46
CA ASP A 210 4.59 16.89 -24.72
C ASP A 210 4.91 16.39 -23.31
N ASP A 211 3.91 15.83 -22.58
CA ASP A 211 4.10 15.28 -21.24
C ASP A 211 5.00 14.03 -21.24
N SER A 212 5.08 13.33 -22.37
CA SER A 212 5.93 12.14 -22.51
C SER A 212 7.40 12.46 -22.75
N MET A 213 7.72 13.64 -23.29
CA MET A 213 9.09 14.09 -23.52
C MET A 213 9.75 14.66 -22.26
N ASP A 214 8.98 15.35 -21.43
CA ASP A 214 9.47 15.94 -20.18
C ASP A 214 9.92 14.84 -19.19
N PHE A 215 9.16 13.74 -19.14
CA PHE A 215 9.45 12.59 -18.29
C PHE A 215 10.65 11.76 -18.76
N GLY A 216 10.88 11.70 -20.09
CA GLY A 216 12.05 11.05 -20.70
C GLY A 216 13.34 11.80 -20.37
N MET A 217 13.30 13.13 -20.38
CA MET A 217 14.46 13.98 -20.07
C MET A 217 14.84 13.98 -18.58
N GLU A 218 13.85 13.84 -17.66
CA GLU A 218 14.14 13.71 -16.23
C GLU A 218 14.80 12.37 -15.88
N GLN A 219 14.41 11.28 -16.54
CA GLN A 219 15.05 9.97 -16.35
C GLN A 219 16.47 9.95 -16.92
N GLU A 220 16.67 10.49 -18.10
CA GLU A 220 17.99 10.55 -18.76
C GLU A 220 18.97 11.45 -17.98
N ASN A 221 18.50 12.56 -17.41
CA ASN A 221 19.28 13.41 -16.52
C ASN A 221 19.54 12.76 -15.14
N GLY A 222 18.65 11.92 -14.64
CA GLY A 222 18.84 11.16 -13.41
C GLY A 222 19.87 10.04 -13.56
N GLU A 223 19.88 9.32 -14.69
CA GLU A 223 20.87 8.27 -14.98
C GLU A 223 22.26 8.86 -15.25
N SER A 224 22.36 9.97 -15.98
CA SER A 224 23.66 10.63 -16.24
C SER A 224 24.32 11.16 -14.96
N THR A 225 23.55 11.48 -13.93
CA THR A 225 24.10 11.93 -12.63
C THR A 225 24.61 10.76 -11.78
N THR A 226 24.09 9.55 -11.99
CA THR A 226 24.55 8.34 -11.28
C THR A 226 25.73 7.65 -11.98
N GLU A 227 25.86 7.73 -13.30
CA GLU A 227 27.05 7.21 -14.02
C GLU A 227 28.35 8.00 -13.73
N GLY A 228 28.24 9.26 -13.28
CA GLY A 228 29.40 10.06 -12.87
C GLY A 228 29.96 9.71 -11.47
N MET A 229 29.30 8.89 -10.70
CA MET A 229 29.76 8.42 -9.37
C MET A 229 30.39 7.03 -9.48
N THR A 230 31.52 6.93 -10.14
CA THR A 230 32.37 5.73 -10.06
C THR A 230 33.07 5.69 -8.71
N PHE A 231 33.10 4.48 -8.09
CA PHE A 231 33.72 4.19 -6.78
C PHE A 231 35.25 4.40 -6.72
N GLU A 232 35.85 5.07 -7.69
CA GLU A 232 37.29 5.36 -7.73
C GLU A 232 37.71 6.59 -6.91
N ASN A 233 36.76 7.35 -6.33
CA ASN A 233 37.05 8.59 -5.59
C ASN A 233 36.80 8.48 -4.07
N PHE A 234 36.82 7.27 -3.51
CA PHE A 234 36.74 7.05 -2.05
C PHE A 234 37.88 6.17 -1.55
#